data_4636d0de009b80551b9e24fd97dfc6f6
#
_entry.id   4636d0de009b80551b9e24fd97dfc6f6
#
_cell.length_a   1.000
_cell.length_b   1.000
_cell.length_c   1.000
_cell.angle_alpha   90.00
_cell.angle_beta   90.00
_cell.angle_gamma   90.00
#
_symmetry.space_group_name_H-M   'P 1'
#
loop_
_entity.id
_entity.type
_entity.pdbx_description
1 polymer ?
#
loop_
_entity_poly.entity_id
_entity_poly.type
_entity_poly.pdbx_seq_one_letter_code
_entity_poly.pdbx_strand_id
1 'polypeptide(L)'
;MPVITLPDGSQRHYDHAVSPMDVALDIGPGLAKACIAGRVNGELVDACDLIENDAQLSIITAKDEEGLEIIRHSCAHLLGHAIKQLWPHTKMAIGPVIDNGFYYDVDLDRTLTQEDVEALEKRMHELAEKNYDVIKKKVSWHEARETFANRGESYKVSILDENIAHDDKPGLYFHEEYVDMCRGPHVPNMRFCHHFKLMKTAGAYWRGDSNNKMLQRIYGTAWADKKALNAYLQRLEEAAKRDHRKIGKQLDLYHMQEEAPGMVFWHNDGWTIFRELEVFVRSKLKEYQYQEVKGPFMMDRVLWEKTGHWDNYKDAMFTTSSENREYCIKPMNCPGHVQIFNQGLKSYRDLPLRMAEFGSCHRNEPSGSLHGLMRVRGFTQDDAHIFCTEEQIRDEVNGCIRLVYDMYSTFGFEKIVVKLSTRPEKRIGSDEMWDRAEADLAV
;
A
#
# COMPACT_ATOMS: atom_id res chain seq x y z
N MET A 1 10.81 -24.61 -31.74
CA MET A 1 11.91 -25.13 -30.90
C MET A 1 12.44 -23.95 -30.13
N PRO A 2 11.96 -23.74 -28.90
CA PRO A 2 12.37 -22.55 -28.12
C PRO A 2 13.79 -22.70 -27.58
N VAL A 3 14.51 -21.58 -27.60
CA VAL A 3 15.80 -21.41 -26.88
C VAL A 3 15.50 -20.59 -25.62
N ILE A 4 15.71 -21.20 -24.46
CA ILE A 4 15.47 -20.56 -23.19
C ILE A 4 16.78 -20.01 -22.64
N THR A 5 16.84 -18.69 -22.47
CA THR A 5 18.00 -18.01 -21.87
C THR A 5 17.74 -17.78 -20.39
N LEU A 6 18.63 -18.30 -19.55
CA LEU A 6 18.56 -18.18 -18.09
C LEU A 6 19.24 -16.88 -17.59
N PRO A 7 19.04 -16.45 -16.32
CA PRO A 7 19.60 -15.21 -15.79
C PRO A 7 21.14 -15.16 -15.79
N ASP A 8 21.81 -16.30 -15.78
CA ASP A 8 23.28 -16.42 -15.87
C ASP A 8 23.82 -16.33 -17.31
N GLY A 9 22.90 -16.14 -18.30
CA GLY A 9 23.23 -16.10 -19.72
C GLY A 9 23.35 -17.47 -20.40
N SER A 10 23.22 -18.57 -19.67
CA SER A 10 23.21 -19.90 -20.26
C SER A 10 21.95 -20.14 -21.09
N GLN A 11 22.09 -20.92 -22.16
CA GLN A 11 20.98 -21.23 -23.07
C GLN A 11 20.67 -22.73 -23.06
N ARG A 12 19.37 -23.02 -23.08
CA ARG A 12 18.87 -24.40 -23.20
C ARG A 12 17.96 -24.50 -24.41
N HIS A 13 18.20 -25.54 -25.22
CA HIS A 13 17.47 -25.79 -26.45
C HIS A 13 16.50 -26.93 -26.27
N TYR A 14 15.26 -26.72 -26.66
CA TYR A 14 14.18 -27.71 -26.58
C TYR A 14 13.61 -27.98 -27.96
N ASP A 15 13.16 -29.20 -28.22
CA ASP A 15 12.53 -29.62 -29.45
C ASP A 15 10.99 -29.46 -29.45
N HIS A 16 10.42 -29.08 -28.31
CA HIS A 16 9.00 -28.83 -28.08
C HIS A 16 8.81 -27.64 -27.14
N ALA A 17 7.57 -27.15 -27.04
CA ALA A 17 7.19 -26.13 -26.07
C ALA A 17 7.42 -26.64 -24.63
N VAL A 18 7.99 -25.82 -23.78
CA VAL A 18 8.33 -26.17 -22.41
C VAL A 18 7.71 -25.20 -21.40
N SER A 19 7.40 -25.69 -20.21
CA SER A 19 6.96 -24.84 -19.11
C SER A 19 8.12 -24.42 -18.20
N PRO A 20 7.97 -23.38 -17.38
CA PRO A 20 8.92 -23.04 -16.33
C PRO A 20 9.25 -24.24 -15.42
N MET A 21 8.27 -25.12 -15.15
CA MET A 21 8.49 -26.33 -14.38
C MET A 21 9.39 -27.34 -15.11
N ASP A 22 9.19 -27.52 -16.41
CA ASP A 22 10.03 -28.44 -17.21
C ASP A 22 11.49 -27.96 -17.24
N VAL A 23 11.68 -26.66 -17.42
CA VAL A 23 13.04 -26.06 -17.39
C VAL A 23 13.66 -26.19 -16.00
N ALA A 24 12.87 -25.98 -14.92
CA ALA A 24 13.34 -26.16 -13.56
C ALA A 24 13.75 -27.62 -13.26
N LEU A 25 13.01 -28.60 -13.80
CA LEU A 25 13.34 -30.04 -13.71
C LEU A 25 14.62 -30.38 -14.44
N ASP A 26 14.81 -29.81 -15.64
CA ASP A 26 16.00 -30.02 -16.44
C ASP A 26 17.26 -29.38 -15.79
N ILE A 27 17.11 -28.27 -15.07
CA ILE A 27 18.20 -27.67 -14.27
C ILE A 27 18.55 -28.55 -13.07
N GLY A 28 17.51 -29.04 -12.36
CA GLY A 28 17.72 -29.96 -11.25
C GLY A 28 16.51 -30.11 -10.32
N PRO A 29 16.40 -31.26 -9.65
CA PRO A 29 15.23 -31.61 -8.82
C PRO A 29 15.02 -30.67 -7.63
N GLY A 30 16.09 -30.05 -7.13
CA GLY A 30 16.00 -29.03 -6.05
C GLY A 30 15.28 -27.77 -6.50
N LEU A 31 15.58 -27.26 -7.70
CA LEU A 31 14.95 -26.09 -8.27
C LEU A 31 13.48 -26.40 -8.64
N ALA A 32 13.21 -27.54 -9.24
CA ALA A 32 11.86 -27.97 -9.56
C ALA A 32 10.95 -28.05 -8.30
N LYS A 33 11.51 -28.58 -7.20
CA LYS A 33 10.80 -28.61 -5.91
C LYS A 33 10.51 -27.21 -5.36
N ALA A 34 11.37 -26.22 -5.64
CA ALA A 34 11.22 -24.85 -5.18
C ALA A 34 10.43 -23.97 -6.16
N CYS A 35 10.21 -24.41 -7.39
CA CYS A 35 9.53 -23.64 -8.44
C CYS A 35 8.08 -23.36 -8.07
N ILE A 36 7.73 -22.07 -8.06
CA ILE A 36 6.35 -21.58 -7.85
C ILE A 36 5.77 -21.08 -9.18
N ALA A 37 6.58 -20.34 -9.97
CA ALA A 37 6.18 -19.70 -11.21
C ALA A 37 7.40 -19.44 -12.09
N GLY A 38 7.20 -18.84 -13.26
CA GLY A 38 8.24 -18.31 -14.10
C GLY A 38 8.06 -16.83 -14.40
N ARG A 39 9.18 -16.15 -14.69
CA ARG A 39 9.16 -14.83 -15.32
C ARG A 39 9.68 -14.99 -16.75
N VAL A 40 8.79 -14.88 -17.73
CA VAL A 40 9.09 -15.04 -19.16
C VAL A 40 9.08 -13.66 -19.81
N ASN A 41 10.23 -13.23 -20.35
CA ASN A 41 10.41 -11.91 -20.99
C ASN A 41 9.90 -10.73 -20.11
N GLY A 42 10.05 -10.84 -18.79
CA GLY A 42 9.60 -9.83 -17.83
C GLY A 42 8.20 -10.05 -17.27
N GLU A 43 7.36 -10.91 -17.84
CA GLU A 43 6.02 -11.20 -17.38
C GLU A 43 5.96 -12.45 -16.49
N LEU A 44 5.16 -12.38 -15.40
CA LEU A 44 4.93 -13.52 -14.52
C LEU A 44 3.93 -14.49 -15.16
N VAL A 45 4.30 -15.78 -15.19
CA VAL A 45 3.47 -16.86 -15.72
C VAL A 45 3.40 -18.04 -14.72
N ASP A 46 2.35 -18.84 -14.82
CA ASP A 46 2.27 -20.06 -14.01
C ASP A 46 3.36 -21.07 -14.35
N ALA A 47 3.75 -21.86 -13.38
CA ALA A 47 4.77 -22.90 -13.58
C ALA A 47 4.43 -23.91 -14.69
N CYS A 48 3.15 -24.03 -15.06
CA CYS A 48 2.65 -24.92 -16.10
C CYS A 48 2.40 -24.24 -17.47
N ASP A 49 2.53 -22.91 -17.57
CA ASP A 49 2.31 -22.21 -18.85
C ASP A 49 3.40 -22.55 -19.85
N LEU A 50 2.99 -22.85 -21.10
CA LEU A 50 3.92 -23.27 -22.15
C LEU A 50 4.60 -22.07 -22.81
N ILE A 51 5.91 -22.17 -22.99
CA ILE A 51 6.78 -21.25 -23.73
C ILE A 51 7.05 -21.88 -25.10
N GLU A 52 6.49 -21.28 -26.14
CA GLU A 52 6.55 -21.81 -27.50
C GLU A 52 7.70 -21.21 -28.33
N ASN A 53 8.18 -20.03 -27.95
CA ASN A 53 9.19 -19.25 -28.69
C ASN A 53 10.41 -18.98 -27.80
N ASP A 54 11.49 -18.50 -28.42
CA ASP A 54 12.68 -18.06 -27.71
C ASP A 54 12.34 -17.02 -26.66
N ALA A 55 12.84 -17.24 -25.44
CA ALA A 55 12.51 -16.41 -24.30
C ALA A 55 13.60 -16.34 -23.24
N GLN A 56 13.60 -15.24 -22.49
CA GLN A 56 14.34 -15.15 -21.23
C GLN A 56 13.44 -15.70 -20.12
N LEU A 57 13.96 -16.59 -19.30
CA LEU A 57 13.22 -17.21 -18.20
C LEU A 57 13.98 -17.11 -16.88
N SER A 58 13.33 -16.59 -15.86
CA SER A 58 13.74 -16.73 -14.46
C SER A 58 12.74 -17.59 -13.70
N ILE A 59 13.22 -18.58 -12.97
CA ILE A 59 12.37 -19.42 -12.10
C ILE A 59 12.11 -18.66 -10.80
N ILE A 60 10.84 -18.49 -10.45
CA ILE A 60 10.39 -17.82 -9.23
C ILE A 60 10.18 -18.86 -8.13
N THR A 61 10.72 -18.56 -6.95
CA THR A 61 10.64 -19.41 -5.76
C THR A 61 10.02 -18.66 -4.57
N ALA A 62 9.76 -19.36 -3.47
CA ALA A 62 9.25 -18.74 -2.23
C ALA A 62 10.21 -17.71 -1.57
N LYS A 63 11.46 -17.63 -2.04
CA LYS A 63 12.44 -16.64 -1.55
C LYS A 63 12.35 -15.29 -2.26
N ASP A 64 11.71 -15.29 -3.42
CA ASP A 64 11.53 -14.10 -4.23
C ASP A 64 10.29 -13.34 -3.73
N GLU A 65 10.28 -12.01 -3.86
CA GLU A 65 9.16 -11.16 -3.42
C GLU A 65 7.86 -11.55 -4.15
N GLU A 66 7.96 -11.73 -5.46
CA GLU A 66 6.83 -12.17 -6.29
C GLU A 66 6.36 -13.60 -5.93
N GLY A 67 7.28 -14.47 -5.53
CA GLY A 67 6.93 -15.81 -5.04
C GLY A 67 6.08 -15.75 -3.78
N LEU A 68 6.37 -14.81 -2.89
CA LEU A 68 5.56 -14.58 -1.69
C LEU A 68 4.18 -13.99 -2.04
N GLU A 69 4.09 -13.08 -3.01
CA GLU A 69 2.80 -12.58 -3.50
C GLU A 69 1.94 -13.69 -4.11
N ILE A 70 2.54 -14.60 -4.89
CA ILE A 70 1.86 -15.77 -5.46
C ILE A 70 1.35 -16.71 -4.36
N ILE A 71 2.12 -16.93 -3.29
CA ILE A 71 1.69 -17.70 -2.12
C ILE A 71 0.47 -17.03 -1.47
N ARG A 72 0.49 -15.72 -1.26
CA ARG A 72 -0.65 -14.95 -0.70
C ARG A 72 -1.89 -15.06 -1.56
N HIS A 73 -1.74 -14.92 -2.88
CA HIS A 73 -2.83 -15.08 -3.83
C HIS A 73 -3.43 -16.49 -3.78
N SER A 74 -2.58 -17.51 -3.70
CA SER A 74 -3.03 -18.90 -3.60
C SER A 74 -3.69 -19.21 -2.25
N CYS A 75 -3.24 -18.56 -1.16
CA CYS A 75 -3.92 -18.63 0.14
C CYS A 75 -5.31 -17.98 0.11
N ALA A 76 -5.54 -16.94 -0.73
CA ALA A 76 -6.89 -16.42 -0.93
C ALA A 76 -7.82 -17.46 -1.60
N HIS A 77 -7.32 -18.21 -2.59
CA HIS A 77 -8.07 -19.32 -3.18
C HIS A 77 -8.29 -20.49 -2.20
N LEU A 78 -7.29 -20.80 -1.36
CA LEU A 78 -7.42 -21.79 -0.29
C LEU A 78 -8.51 -21.37 0.73
N LEU A 79 -8.58 -20.08 1.04
CA LEU A 79 -9.65 -19.53 1.88
C LEU A 79 -11.01 -19.73 1.20
N GLY A 80 -11.12 -19.43 -0.10
CA GLY A 80 -12.33 -19.65 -0.88
C GLY A 80 -12.77 -21.13 -0.87
N HIS A 81 -11.82 -22.05 -1.06
CA HIS A 81 -12.07 -23.49 -1.00
C HIS A 81 -12.61 -23.90 0.38
N ALA A 82 -11.97 -23.47 1.46
CA ALA A 82 -12.42 -23.76 2.82
C ALA A 82 -13.82 -23.19 3.11
N ILE A 83 -14.12 -21.98 2.67
CA ILE A 83 -15.44 -21.35 2.80
C ILE A 83 -16.52 -22.19 2.10
N LYS A 84 -16.28 -22.59 0.86
CA LYS A 84 -17.25 -23.38 0.10
C LYS A 84 -17.49 -24.77 0.70
N GLN A 85 -16.51 -25.35 1.37
CA GLN A 85 -16.70 -26.62 2.08
C GLN A 85 -17.50 -26.46 3.38
N LEU A 86 -17.28 -25.37 4.14
CA LEU A 86 -18.01 -25.11 5.37
C LEU A 86 -19.41 -24.54 5.11
N TRP A 87 -19.50 -23.64 4.13
CA TRP A 87 -20.74 -22.94 3.79
C TRP A 87 -20.97 -22.92 2.27
N PRO A 88 -21.50 -24.03 1.68
CA PRO A 88 -21.61 -24.22 0.23
C PRO A 88 -22.40 -23.14 -0.52
N HIS A 89 -23.34 -22.49 0.17
CA HIS A 89 -24.21 -21.45 -0.42
C HIS A 89 -23.60 -20.04 -0.45
N THR A 90 -22.45 -19.85 0.19
CA THR A 90 -21.72 -18.57 0.16
C THR A 90 -21.34 -18.21 -1.28
N LYS A 91 -21.59 -16.97 -1.69
CA LYS A 91 -21.15 -16.49 -3.01
C LYS A 91 -19.80 -15.82 -2.88
N MET A 92 -18.91 -16.18 -3.79
CA MET A 92 -17.53 -15.72 -3.81
C MET A 92 -17.41 -14.48 -4.70
N ALA A 93 -16.78 -13.39 -4.20
CA ALA A 93 -16.56 -12.18 -4.98
C ALA A 93 -15.12 -12.08 -5.47
N ILE A 94 -14.23 -11.42 -4.72
CA ILE A 94 -12.83 -11.20 -5.09
C ILE A 94 -11.87 -11.51 -3.94
N GLY A 95 -10.67 -11.98 -4.27
CA GLY A 95 -9.63 -12.32 -3.32
C GLY A 95 -8.25 -11.78 -3.70
N PRO A 96 -8.00 -10.45 -3.68
CA PRO A 96 -6.73 -9.87 -4.08
C PRO A 96 -5.67 -9.99 -2.98
N VAL A 97 -4.41 -9.87 -3.42
CA VAL A 97 -3.25 -9.68 -2.55
C VAL A 97 -3.20 -8.21 -2.09
N ILE A 98 -2.74 -8.01 -0.88
CA ILE A 98 -2.46 -6.72 -0.25
C ILE A 98 -1.09 -6.77 0.42
N ASP A 99 -0.59 -5.61 0.88
CA ASP A 99 0.65 -5.55 1.64
C ASP A 99 0.63 -6.52 2.83
N ASN A 100 1.61 -7.43 2.85
CA ASN A 100 1.78 -8.46 3.88
C ASN A 100 0.61 -9.45 4.04
N GLY A 101 -0.28 -9.58 3.04
CA GLY A 101 -1.41 -10.48 3.18
C GLY A 101 -2.31 -10.57 1.96
N PHE A 102 -3.52 -10.98 2.21
CA PHE A 102 -4.61 -11.12 1.25
C PHE A 102 -5.94 -10.89 1.93
N TYR A 103 -7.00 -10.72 1.16
CA TYR A 103 -8.37 -10.85 1.68
C TYR A 103 -9.26 -11.59 0.69
N TYR A 104 -10.43 -11.98 1.16
CA TYR A 104 -11.49 -12.46 0.28
C TYR A 104 -12.82 -11.84 0.70
N ASP A 105 -13.55 -11.30 -0.29
CA ASP A 105 -14.89 -10.75 -0.12
C ASP A 105 -15.93 -11.81 -0.44
N VAL A 106 -16.85 -12.04 0.49
CA VAL A 106 -17.87 -13.08 0.38
C VAL A 106 -19.25 -12.57 0.76
N ASP A 107 -20.26 -13.09 0.08
CA ASP A 107 -21.66 -12.85 0.41
C ASP A 107 -22.19 -14.06 1.19
N LEU A 108 -22.29 -13.89 2.49
CA LEU A 108 -22.81 -14.88 3.43
C LEU A 108 -24.06 -14.32 4.14
N ASP A 109 -25.08 -15.15 4.34
CA ASP A 109 -26.37 -14.74 4.89
C ASP A 109 -26.34 -14.37 6.38
N ARG A 110 -25.21 -14.57 7.07
CA ARG A 110 -24.98 -14.22 8.47
C ARG A 110 -23.60 -13.58 8.66
N THR A 111 -23.45 -12.84 9.74
CA THR A 111 -22.14 -12.31 10.13
C THR A 111 -21.24 -13.41 10.68
N LEU A 112 -19.97 -13.42 10.26
CA LEU A 112 -18.95 -14.32 10.79
C LEU A 112 -18.58 -13.96 12.22
N THR A 113 -18.53 -14.95 13.09
CA THR A 113 -18.04 -14.84 14.46
C THR A 113 -16.56 -15.19 14.54
N GLN A 114 -15.94 -14.96 15.71
CA GLN A 114 -14.56 -15.37 15.95
C GLN A 114 -14.39 -16.90 15.85
N GLU A 115 -15.35 -17.66 16.34
CA GLU A 115 -15.37 -19.11 16.25
C GLU A 115 -15.43 -19.61 14.80
N ASP A 116 -16.17 -18.90 13.94
CA ASP A 116 -16.21 -19.19 12.50
C ASP A 116 -14.84 -18.98 11.84
N VAL A 117 -14.14 -17.91 12.20
CA VAL A 117 -12.79 -17.63 11.67
C VAL A 117 -11.81 -18.71 12.11
N GLU A 118 -11.90 -19.18 13.35
CA GLU A 118 -11.05 -20.27 13.86
C GLU A 118 -11.36 -21.61 13.16
N ALA A 119 -12.64 -21.93 12.97
CA ALA A 119 -13.05 -23.11 12.22
C ALA A 119 -12.59 -23.06 10.76
N LEU A 120 -12.67 -21.89 10.15
CA LEU A 120 -12.22 -21.64 8.79
C LEU A 120 -10.70 -21.79 8.64
N GLU A 121 -9.93 -21.19 9.55
CA GLU A 121 -8.48 -21.33 9.58
C GLU A 121 -8.05 -22.79 9.76
N LYS A 122 -8.71 -23.51 10.66
CA LYS A 122 -8.47 -24.95 10.85
C LYS A 122 -8.74 -25.72 9.56
N ARG A 123 -9.86 -25.42 8.87
CA ARG A 123 -10.19 -26.07 7.60
C ARG A 123 -9.19 -25.78 6.50
N MET A 124 -8.69 -24.54 6.43
CA MET A 124 -7.61 -24.19 5.50
C MET A 124 -6.34 -25.02 5.77
N HIS A 125 -5.94 -25.20 7.03
CA HIS A 125 -4.79 -26.04 7.38
C HIS A 125 -5.00 -27.50 6.94
N GLU A 126 -6.17 -28.09 7.22
CA GLU A 126 -6.51 -29.45 6.79
C GLU A 126 -6.42 -29.62 5.26
N LEU A 127 -6.85 -28.60 4.50
CA LEU A 127 -6.75 -28.60 3.04
C LEU A 127 -5.30 -28.45 2.56
N ALA A 128 -4.53 -27.53 3.15
CA ALA A 128 -3.13 -27.32 2.78
C ALA A 128 -2.28 -28.57 3.03
N GLU A 129 -2.53 -29.30 4.14
CA GLU A 129 -1.81 -30.54 4.49
C GLU A 129 -1.99 -31.66 3.46
N LYS A 130 -3.06 -31.64 2.67
CA LYS A 130 -3.25 -32.60 1.58
C LYS A 130 -2.20 -32.46 0.46
N ASN A 131 -1.56 -31.29 0.35
CA ASN A 131 -0.56 -31.01 -0.69
C ASN A 131 -1.05 -31.29 -2.12
N TYR A 132 -2.31 -31.02 -2.40
CA TYR A 132 -2.90 -31.26 -3.72
C TYR A 132 -2.36 -30.26 -4.76
N ASP A 133 -2.40 -30.67 -6.04
CA ASP A 133 -1.98 -29.84 -7.15
C ASP A 133 -3.06 -28.82 -7.52
N VAL A 134 -2.65 -27.61 -7.85
CA VAL A 134 -3.51 -26.55 -8.39
C VAL A 134 -3.47 -26.66 -9.91
N ILE A 135 -4.62 -26.91 -10.53
CA ILE A 135 -4.71 -27.14 -11.95
C ILE A 135 -5.28 -25.90 -12.67
N LYS A 136 -4.48 -25.28 -13.51
CA LYS A 136 -4.91 -24.17 -14.37
C LYS A 136 -5.52 -24.70 -15.67
N LYS A 137 -6.63 -24.11 -16.10
CA LYS A 137 -7.20 -24.28 -17.43
C LYS A 137 -7.57 -22.95 -18.03
N LYS A 138 -7.07 -22.66 -19.24
CA LYS A 138 -7.56 -21.54 -20.04
C LYS A 138 -8.80 -22.02 -20.80
N VAL A 139 -9.92 -21.37 -20.60
CA VAL A 139 -11.21 -21.76 -21.19
C VAL A 139 -11.79 -20.58 -21.98
N SER A 140 -12.79 -20.84 -22.84
CA SER A 140 -13.52 -19.74 -23.48
C SER A 140 -14.31 -18.93 -22.48
N TRP A 141 -14.61 -17.67 -22.80
CA TRP A 141 -15.45 -16.80 -21.97
C TRP A 141 -16.81 -17.46 -21.67
N HIS A 142 -17.43 -18.11 -22.66
CA HIS A 142 -18.71 -18.81 -22.51
C HIS A 142 -18.62 -19.97 -21.51
N GLU A 143 -17.58 -20.79 -21.60
CA GLU A 143 -17.36 -21.92 -20.70
C GLU A 143 -17.10 -21.43 -19.25
N ALA A 144 -16.32 -20.38 -19.06
CA ALA A 144 -16.11 -19.78 -17.75
C ALA A 144 -17.42 -19.27 -17.15
N ARG A 145 -18.21 -18.55 -17.93
CA ARG A 145 -19.49 -17.98 -17.52
C ARG A 145 -20.50 -19.09 -17.13
N GLU A 146 -20.61 -20.14 -17.95
CA GLU A 146 -21.46 -21.30 -17.67
C GLU A 146 -21.00 -22.03 -16.38
N THR A 147 -19.71 -22.20 -16.20
CA THR A 147 -19.13 -22.83 -15.01
C THR A 147 -19.56 -22.10 -13.75
N PHE A 148 -19.46 -20.78 -13.70
CA PHE A 148 -19.84 -19.99 -12.51
C PHE A 148 -21.35 -19.82 -12.37
N ALA A 149 -22.09 -19.72 -13.46
CA ALA A 149 -23.56 -19.67 -13.43
C ALA A 149 -24.14 -20.96 -12.83
N ASN A 150 -23.65 -22.14 -13.28
CA ASN A 150 -24.08 -23.44 -12.75
C ASN A 150 -23.73 -23.66 -11.28
N ARG A 151 -22.71 -22.96 -10.77
CA ARG A 151 -22.31 -22.96 -9.36
C ARG A 151 -23.00 -21.89 -8.51
N GLY A 152 -23.83 -21.03 -9.12
CA GLY A 152 -24.53 -19.94 -8.43
C GLY A 152 -23.66 -18.75 -8.04
N GLU A 153 -22.46 -18.64 -8.63
CA GLU A 153 -21.47 -17.59 -8.33
C GLU A 153 -21.76 -16.29 -9.08
N SER A 154 -22.83 -15.60 -8.69
CA SER A 154 -23.33 -14.40 -9.39
C SER A 154 -22.31 -13.27 -9.49
N TYR A 155 -21.43 -13.08 -8.49
CA TYR A 155 -20.37 -12.06 -8.53
C TYR A 155 -19.30 -12.39 -9.57
N LYS A 156 -18.91 -13.67 -9.71
CA LYS A 156 -17.97 -14.11 -10.75
C LYS A 156 -18.56 -13.93 -12.15
N VAL A 157 -19.86 -14.21 -12.33
CA VAL A 157 -20.59 -13.93 -13.57
C VAL A 157 -20.58 -12.43 -13.88
N SER A 158 -20.89 -11.57 -12.90
CA SER A 158 -20.85 -10.11 -13.10
C SER A 158 -19.45 -9.60 -13.49
N ILE A 159 -18.38 -10.16 -12.89
CA ILE A 159 -17.00 -9.83 -13.25
C ILE A 159 -16.68 -10.23 -14.70
N LEU A 160 -17.11 -11.41 -15.12
CA LEU A 160 -16.95 -11.87 -16.51
C LEU A 160 -17.69 -10.96 -17.49
N ASP A 161 -18.96 -10.68 -17.22
CA ASP A 161 -19.83 -9.89 -18.10
C ASP A 161 -19.33 -8.46 -18.30
N GLU A 162 -18.65 -7.88 -17.31
CA GLU A 162 -18.30 -6.46 -17.30
C GLU A 162 -16.80 -6.17 -17.52
N ASN A 163 -15.91 -7.09 -17.14
CA ASN A 163 -14.47 -6.82 -17.09
C ASN A 163 -13.63 -7.68 -18.01
N ILE A 164 -14.20 -8.72 -18.65
CA ILE A 164 -13.46 -9.65 -19.51
C ILE A 164 -14.09 -9.66 -20.91
N ALA A 165 -13.27 -9.40 -21.91
CA ALA A 165 -13.75 -9.41 -23.29
C ALA A 165 -14.18 -10.82 -23.73
N HIS A 166 -15.19 -10.90 -24.61
CA HIS A 166 -15.79 -12.19 -25.02
C HIS A 166 -14.82 -13.08 -25.81
N ASP A 167 -13.80 -12.52 -26.41
CA ASP A 167 -12.73 -13.21 -27.16
C ASP A 167 -11.55 -13.60 -26.26
N ASP A 168 -11.52 -13.13 -25.02
CA ASP A 168 -10.50 -13.54 -24.03
C ASP A 168 -10.70 -14.98 -23.55
N LYS A 169 -9.59 -15.55 -23.09
CA LYS A 169 -9.56 -16.90 -22.50
C LYS A 169 -9.18 -16.80 -21.02
N PRO A 170 -10.16 -16.59 -20.12
CA PRO A 170 -9.88 -16.52 -18.69
C PRO A 170 -9.27 -17.81 -18.14
N GLY A 171 -8.38 -17.67 -17.17
CA GLY A 171 -7.80 -18.78 -16.42
C GLY A 171 -8.73 -19.23 -15.30
N LEU A 172 -9.09 -20.49 -15.30
CA LEU A 172 -9.77 -21.17 -14.17
C LEU A 172 -8.74 -21.98 -13.41
N TYR A 173 -8.76 -21.87 -12.08
CA TYR A 173 -7.89 -22.59 -11.18
C TYR A 173 -8.70 -23.55 -10.32
N PHE A 174 -8.41 -24.83 -10.46
CA PHE A 174 -9.11 -25.93 -9.79
C PHE A 174 -8.32 -26.37 -8.56
N HIS A 175 -9.00 -26.38 -7.42
CA HIS A 175 -8.55 -26.81 -6.13
C HIS A 175 -9.44 -27.97 -5.67
N GLU A 176 -9.15 -29.19 -6.13
CA GLU A 176 -10.07 -30.34 -6.01
C GLU A 176 -11.46 -29.99 -6.61
N GLU A 177 -12.53 -29.94 -5.80
CA GLU A 177 -13.89 -29.58 -6.23
C GLU A 177 -14.15 -28.08 -6.35
N TYR A 178 -13.31 -27.25 -5.75
CA TYR A 178 -13.43 -25.79 -5.82
C TYR A 178 -12.78 -25.24 -7.09
N VAL A 179 -13.40 -24.25 -7.67
CA VAL A 179 -12.83 -23.50 -8.83
C VAL A 179 -12.93 -22.01 -8.60
N ASP A 180 -11.88 -21.32 -8.93
CA ASP A 180 -11.84 -19.86 -8.95
C ASP A 180 -11.31 -19.33 -10.26
N MET A 181 -11.52 -18.05 -10.51
CA MET A 181 -11.09 -17.33 -11.71
C MET A 181 -10.24 -16.13 -11.34
N CYS A 182 -9.05 -16.08 -11.91
CA CYS A 182 -8.18 -14.91 -11.79
C CYS A 182 -7.15 -14.87 -12.92
N ARG A 183 -6.32 -13.83 -12.93
CA ARG A 183 -5.21 -13.69 -13.89
C ARG A 183 -4.03 -14.60 -13.58
N GLY A 184 -3.89 -15.04 -12.34
CA GLY A 184 -2.73 -15.78 -11.86
C GLY A 184 -1.47 -14.91 -11.72
N PRO A 185 -0.27 -15.53 -11.58
CA PRO A 185 -0.08 -16.96 -11.39
C PRO A 185 -0.45 -17.45 -10.00
N HIS A 186 -0.54 -18.79 -9.86
CA HIS A 186 -0.72 -19.49 -8.59
C HIS A 186 0.39 -20.50 -8.32
N VAL A 187 0.52 -20.93 -7.06
CA VAL A 187 1.40 -22.04 -6.73
C VAL A 187 0.96 -23.30 -7.44
N PRO A 188 1.88 -24.15 -7.94
CA PRO A 188 1.52 -25.39 -8.63
C PRO A 188 0.96 -26.45 -7.68
N ASN A 189 1.24 -26.33 -6.37
CA ASN A 189 0.85 -27.29 -5.36
C ASN A 189 0.66 -26.61 -4.00
N MET A 190 -0.34 -27.02 -3.22
CA MET A 190 -0.70 -26.39 -1.94
C MET A 190 0.33 -26.54 -0.82
N ARG A 191 1.38 -27.35 -1.01
CA ARG A 191 2.52 -27.43 -0.06
C ARG A 191 3.21 -26.07 0.20
N PHE A 192 3.05 -25.08 -0.68
CA PHE A 192 3.58 -23.74 -0.49
C PHE A 192 2.72 -22.85 0.41
N CYS A 193 1.48 -23.28 0.71
CA CYS A 193 0.47 -22.52 1.45
C CYS A 193 0.25 -23.04 2.88
N HIS A 194 1.31 -23.45 3.60
CA HIS A 194 1.20 -23.98 4.97
C HIS A 194 1.31 -22.90 6.07
N HIS A 195 1.88 -21.75 5.75
CA HIS A 195 2.26 -20.73 6.74
C HIS A 195 1.42 -19.46 6.59
N PHE A 196 0.19 -19.53 7.05
CA PHE A 196 -0.76 -18.43 7.00
C PHE A 196 -1.46 -18.24 8.35
N LYS A 197 -2.17 -17.11 8.51
CA LYS A 197 -3.04 -16.79 9.63
C LYS A 197 -4.22 -15.96 9.13
N LEU A 198 -5.44 -16.29 9.54
CA LEU A 198 -6.58 -15.39 9.39
C LEU A 198 -6.53 -14.31 10.47
N MET A 199 -6.75 -13.05 10.08
CA MET A 199 -6.46 -11.91 10.95
C MET A 199 -7.72 -11.28 11.54
N LYS A 200 -8.63 -10.80 10.69
CA LYS A 200 -9.86 -10.11 11.08
C LYS A 200 -10.91 -10.21 9.98
N THR A 201 -12.14 -9.89 10.36
CA THR A 201 -13.24 -9.66 9.41
C THR A 201 -13.65 -8.20 9.41
N ALA A 202 -14.21 -7.72 8.29
CA ALA A 202 -14.78 -6.39 8.17
C ALA A 202 -15.93 -6.41 7.15
N GLY A 203 -16.82 -5.42 7.22
CA GLY A 203 -17.77 -5.14 6.13
C GLY A 203 -17.07 -4.43 4.98
N ALA A 204 -17.45 -4.76 3.74
CA ALA A 204 -16.98 -4.08 2.54
C ALA A 204 -18.11 -4.03 1.51
N TYR A 205 -18.42 -2.85 0.97
CA TYR A 205 -19.40 -2.75 -0.09
C TYR A 205 -18.85 -3.31 -1.40
N TRP A 206 -19.69 -4.06 -2.10
CA TRP A 206 -19.33 -4.56 -3.43
C TRP A 206 -18.89 -3.41 -4.34
N ARG A 207 -17.68 -3.53 -4.93
CA ARG A 207 -17.03 -2.50 -5.76
C ARG A 207 -16.79 -1.16 -5.06
N GLY A 208 -16.80 -1.12 -3.73
CA GLY A 208 -16.59 0.10 -2.96
C GLY A 208 -17.74 1.11 -2.99
N ASP A 209 -18.87 0.78 -3.61
CA ASP A 209 -20.04 1.64 -3.68
C ASP A 209 -21.01 1.31 -2.52
N SER A 210 -21.30 2.29 -1.66
CA SER A 210 -22.20 2.16 -0.51
C SER A 210 -23.66 1.84 -0.89
N ASN A 211 -24.04 2.00 -2.15
CA ASN A 211 -25.36 1.61 -2.66
C ASN A 211 -25.46 0.12 -2.96
N ASN A 212 -24.33 -0.57 -3.10
CA ASN A 212 -24.27 -1.99 -3.37
C ASN A 212 -24.35 -2.80 -2.06
N LYS A 213 -24.56 -4.13 -2.22
CA LYS A 213 -24.62 -5.04 -1.09
C LYS A 213 -23.32 -5.01 -0.26
N MET A 214 -23.47 -4.98 1.05
CA MET A 214 -22.35 -5.13 1.98
C MET A 214 -21.96 -6.60 2.04
N LEU A 215 -20.72 -6.89 1.68
CA LEU A 215 -20.07 -8.18 1.76
C LEU A 215 -19.26 -8.29 3.05
N GLN A 216 -18.86 -9.50 3.39
CA GLN A 216 -17.92 -9.74 4.48
C GLN A 216 -16.53 -9.96 3.89
N ARG A 217 -15.58 -9.18 4.37
CA ARG A 217 -14.18 -9.26 4.00
C ARG A 217 -13.41 -9.99 5.07
N ILE A 218 -12.75 -11.09 4.70
CA ILE A 218 -11.91 -11.88 5.59
C ILE A 218 -10.46 -11.61 5.22
N TYR A 219 -9.69 -11.05 6.16
CA TYR A 219 -8.27 -10.78 5.98
C TYR A 219 -7.41 -11.93 6.45
N GLY A 220 -6.37 -12.24 5.69
CA GLY A 220 -5.35 -13.20 6.04
C GLY A 220 -3.95 -12.69 5.72
N THR A 221 -2.95 -13.35 6.31
CA THR A 221 -1.53 -13.17 5.98
C THR A 221 -0.92 -14.52 5.64
N ALA A 222 0.06 -14.55 4.72
CA ALA A 222 0.79 -15.76 4.39
C ALA A 222 2.26 -15.47 4.12
N TRP A 223 3.12 -16.43 4.46
CA TRP A 223 4.57 -16.31 4.46
C TRP A 223 5.23 -17.57 3.94
N ALA A 224 6.46 -17.43 3.43
CA ALA A 224 7.21 -18.55 2.87
C ALA A 224 7.54 -19.65 3.89
N ASP A 225 7.68 -19.29 5.17
CA ASP A 225 8.00 -20.20 6.24
C ASP A 225 7.39 -19.77 7.60
N LYS A 226 7.38 -20.68 8.56
CA LYS A 226 6.83 -20.46 9.90
C LYS A 226 7.57 -19.37 10.68
N LYS A 227 8.89 -19.21 10.47
CA LYS A 227 9.69 -18.21 11.16
C LYS A 227 9.28 -16.81 10.71
N ALA A 228 9.11 -16.61 9.42
CA ALA A 228 8.66 -15.34 8.84
C ALA A 228 7.23 -14.98 9.31
N LEU A 229 6.32 -15.96 9.31
CA LEU A 229 4.96 -15.76 9.84
C LEU A 229 4.99 -15.35 11.32
N ASN A 230 5.73 -16.08 12.17
CA ASN A 230 5.84 -15.76 13.59
C ASN A 230 6.46 -14.39 13.83
N ALA A 231 7.51 -14.04 13.09
CA ALA A 231 8.14 -12.71 13.19
C ALA A 231 7.15 -11.58 12.82
N TYR A 232 6.31 -11.80 11.81
CA TYR A 232 5.27 -10.86 11.44
C TYR A 232 4.21 -10.71 12.53
N LEU A 233 3.69 -11.82 13.07
CA LEU A 233 2.68 -11.80 14.15
C LEU A 233 3.23 -11.14 15.41
N GLN A 234 4.48 -11.43 15.80
CA GLN A 234 5.15 -10.78 16.91
C GLN A 234 5.28 -9.28 16.69
N ARG A 235 5.66 -8.85 15.47
CA ARG A 235 5.73 -7.42 15.13
C ARG A 235 4.38 -6.73 15.27
N LEU A 236 3.27 -7.39 14.88
CA LEU A 236 1.92 -6.85 15.04
C LEU A 236 1.54 -6.75 16.52
N GLU A 237 1.86 -7.75 17.32
CA GLU A 237 1.63 -7.73 18.77
C GLU A 237 2.39 -6.59 19.45
N GLU A 238 3.68 -6.43 19.12
CA GLU A 238 4.49 -5.33 19.62
C GLU A 238 3.95 -3.96 19.17
N ALA A 239 3.50 -3.86 17.90
CA ALA A 239 2.86 -2.64 17.41
C ALA A 239 1.56 -2.32 18.19
N ALA A 240 0.75 -3.34 18.50
CA ALA A 240 -0.48 -3.16 19.28
C ALA A 240 -0.20 -2.73 20.74
N LYS A 241 0.91 -3.20 21.33
CA LYS A 241 1.37 -2.75 22.66
C LYS A 241 1.80 -1.27 22.65
N ARG A 242 2.30 -0.79 21.50
CA ARG A 242 2.78 0.59 21.30
C ARG A 242 1.72 1.51 20.67
N ASP A 243 0.46 1.09 20.60
CA ASP A 243 -0.60 1.93 20.05
C ASP A 243 -0.75 3.20 20.86
N HIS A 244 -0.45 4.35 20.26
CA HIS A 244 -0.48 5.67 20.89
C HIS A 244 -1.86 6.03 21.47
N ARG A 245 -2.96 5.50 20.90
CA ARG A 245 -4.33 5.71 21.39
C ARG A 245 -4.52 5.05 22.76
N LYS A 246 -3.95 3.84 22.93
CA LYS A 246 -3.98 3.09 24.18
C LYS A 246 -3.06 3.72 25.21
N ILE A 247 -1.81 3.99 24.83
CA ILE A 247 -0.80 4.59 25.71
C ILE A 247 -1.24 6.00 26.10
N GLY A 248 -1.70 6.82 25.17
CA GLY A 248 -2.18 8.18 25.42
C GLY A 248 -3.30 8.23 26.44
N LYS A 249 -4.25 7.29 26.36
CA LYS A 249 -5.32 7.16 27.37
C LYS A 249 -4.82 6.66 28.73
N GLN A 250 -3.90 5.67 28.73
CA GLN A 250 -3.35 5.10 29.98
C GLN A 250 -2.51 6.11 30.77
N LEU A 251 -1.76 6.96 30.08
CA LEU A 251 -0.90 7.98 30.65
C LEU A 251 -1.55 9.37 30.74
N ASP A 252 -2.82 9.48 30.40
CA ASP A 252 -3.58 10.74 30.42
C ASP A 252 -2.92 11.88 29.63
N LEU A 253 -2.41 11.55 28.40
CA LEU A 253 -1.64 12.50 27.62
C LEU A 253 -2.50 13.46 26.80
N TYR A 254 -3.63 12.98 26.29
CA TYR A 254 -4.56 13.75 25.45
C TYR A 254 -5.93 13.06 25.34
N HIS A 255 -6.91 13.81 24.85
CA HIS A 255 -8.19 13.25 24.39
C HIS A 255 -8.70 13.94 23.12
N MET A 256 -9.70 13.34 22.52
CA MET A 256 -10.50 13.89 21.43
C MET A 256 -11.98 13.79 21.79
N GLN A 257 -12.79 14.75 21.35
CA GLN A 257 -14.22 14.80 21.64
C GLN A 257 -15.04 15.34 20.46
N GLU A 258 -16.35 15.23 20.54
CA GLU A 258 -17.26 15.54 19.42
C GLU A 258 -17.26 17.02 19.02
N GLU A 259 -17.03 17.93 19.95
CA GLU A 259 -17.01 19.37 19.68
C GLU A 259 -15.80 19.82 18.85
N ALA A 260 -14.75 18.96 18.77
CA ALA A 260 -13.56 19.21 17.97
C ALA A 260 -13.07 17.90 17.29
N PRO A 261 -13.86 17.36 16.35
CA PRO A 261 -13.57 16.04 15.76
C PRO A 261 -12.26 16.06 14.97
N GLY A 262 -11.33 15.19 15.35
CA GLY A 262 -10.01 15.14 14.74
C GLY A 262 -9.04 16.24 15.18
N MET A 263 -9.33 16.94 16.26
CA MET A 263 -8.46 17.91 16.91
C MET A 263 -8.13 17.46 18.33
N VAL A 264 -6.89 17.68 18.75
CA VAL A 264 -6.34 17.09 19.98
C VAL A 264 -6.43 18.08 21.14
N PHE A 265 -6.99 17.63 22.26
CA PHE A 265 -6.92 18.31 23.54
C PHE A 265 -5.73 17.72 24.33
N TRP A 266 -4.63 18.46 24.40
CA TRP A 266 -3.43 18.02 25.11
C TRP A 266 -3.57 18.24 26.62
N HIS A 267 -3.30 17.19 27.41
CA HIS A 267 -3.19 17.28 28.83
C HIS A 267 -1.79 17.70 29.27
N ASN A 268 -1.59 17.95 30.55
CA ASN A 268 -0.31 18.47 31.06
C ASN A 268 0.91 17.65 30.62
N ASP A 269 0.86 16.34 30.81
CA ASP A 269 2.00 15.47 30.52
C ASP A 269 2.22 15.29 29.02
N GLY A 270 1.13 15.18 28.26
CA GLY A 270 1.16 15.16 26.79
C GLY A 270 1.72 16.46 26.20
N TRP A 271 1.29 17.61 26.75
CA TRP A 271 1.81 18.90 26.34
C TRP A 271 3.28 19.09 26.71
N THR A 272 3.72 18.53 27.85
CA THR A 272 5.13 18.54 28.24
C THR A 272 5.98 17.78 27.21
N ILE A 273 5.57 16.56 26.82
CA ILE A 273 6.25 15.78 25.78
C ILE A 273 6.28 16.56 24.45
N PHE A 274 5.15 17.15 24.06
CA PHE A 274 5.05 17.94 22.84
C PHE A 274 6.06 19.09 22.82
N ARG A 275 6.16 19.83 23.90
CA ARG A 275 7.12 20.95 24.03
C ARG A 275 8.58 20.50 24.02
N GLU A 276 8.89 19.38 24.66
CA GLU A 276 10.24 18.82 24.61
C GLU A 276 10.65 18.43 23.19
N LEU A 277 9.70 17.86 22.41
CA LEU A 277 9.91 17.61 20.98
C LEU A 277 10.14 18.90 20.18
N GLU A 278 9.37 19.96 20.45
CA GLU A 278 9.61 21.28 19.82
C GLU A 278 10.99 21.85 20.15
N VAL A 279 11.41 21.74 21.41
CA VAL A 279 12.74 22.22 21.83
C VAL A 279 13.85 21.44 21.12
N PHE A 280 13.71 20.12 21.04
CA PHE A 280 14.65 19.26 20.32
C PHE A 280 14.73 19.63 18.83
N VAL A 281 13.59 19.68 18.14
CA VAL A 281 13.52 20.02 16.71
C VAL A 281 14.11 21.42 16.46
N ARG A 282 13.76 22.40 17.30
CA ARG A 282 14.28 23.77 17.20
C ARG A 282 15.79 23.81 17.35
N SER A 283 16.37 22.99 18.23
CA SER A 283 17.82 22.87 18.37
C SER A 283 18.49 22.34 17.09
N LYS A 284 17.87 21.34 16.44
CA LYS A 284 18.35 20.78 15.18
C LYS A 284 18.21 21.77 14.02
N LEU A 285 17.07 22.44 13.90
CA LEU A 285 16.88 23.49 12.89
C LEU A 285 17.95 24.58 12.99
N LYS A 286 18.29 25.02 14.23
CA LYS A 286 19.36 25.99 14.45
C LYS A 286 20.74 25.45 14.04
N GLU A 287 21.04 24.18 14.37
CA GLU A 287 22.29 23.51 13.99
C GLU A 287 22.46 23.47 12.46
N TYR A 288 21.36 23.18 11.75
CA TYR A 288 21.31 23.14 10.28
C TYR A 288 21.03 24.52 9.62
N GLN A 289 21.12 25.61 10.41
CA GLN A 289 21.02 26.99 9.93
C GLN A 289 19.67 27.39 9.32
N TYR A 290 18.57 26.82 9.84
CA TYR A 290 17.23 27.28 9.49
C TYR A 290 16.85 28.52 10.31
N GLN A 291 16.19 29.46 9.67
CA GLN A 291 15.58 30.64 10.29
C GLN A 291 14.14 30.30 10.68
N GLU A 292 13.81 30.41 11.97
CA GLU A 292 12.43 30.21 12.41
C GLU A 292 11.60 31.45 12.05
N VAL A 293 10.49 31.21 11.37
CA VAL A 293 9.52 32.24 10.97
C VAL A 293 8.12 31.88 11.46
N LYS A 294 7.16 32.80 11.40
CA LYS A 294 5.77 32.56 11.78
C LYS A 294 4.82 33.24 10.82
N GLY A 295 4.03 32.45 10.09
CA GLY A 295 2.99 32.92 9.20
C GLY A 295 1.63 33.10 9.91
N PRO A 296 0.70 33.88 9.34
CA PRO A 296 -0.67 33.98 9.83
C PRO A 296 -1.37 32.64 9.80
N PHE A 297 -2.26 32.43 10.77
CA PHE A 297 -3.09 31.24 10.87
C PHE A 297 -4.21 31.20 9.81
N MET A 298 -4.77 32.35 9.51
CA MET A 298 -5.88 32.55 8.59
C MET A 298 -5.51 33.59 7.54
N MET A 299 -5.76 33.28 6.27
CA MET A 299 -5.41 34.15 5.13
C MET A 299 -6.57 34.23 4.15
N ASP A 300 -6.63 35.36 3.43
CA ASP A 300 -7.66 35.61 2.43
C ASP A 300 -7.62 34.58 1.30
N ARG A 301 -8.80 34.21 0.79
CA ARG A 301 -9.01 33.27 -0.32
C ARG A 301 -8.15 33.58 -1.54
N VAL A 302 -7.96 34.86 -1.87
CA VAL A 302 -7.18 35.32 -3.03
C VAL A 302 -5.75 34.75 -3.04
N LEU A 303 -5.13 34.55 -1.88
CA LEU A 303 -3.80 33.95 -1.80
C LEU A 303 -3.82 32.47 -2.24
N TRP A 304 -4.86 31.75 -1.85
CA TRP A 304 -5.04 30.33 -2.18
C TRP A 304 -5.39 30.10 -3.64
N GLU A 305 -6.14 31.04 -4.25
CA GLU A 305 -6.40 31.04 -5.69
C GLU A 305 -5.11 31.29 -6.49
N LYS A 306 -4.30 32.29 -6.11
CA LYS A 306 -3.02 32.58 -6.76
C LYS A 306 -2.03 31.41 -6.74
N THR A 307 -2.08 30.59 -5.72
CA THR A 307 -1.20 29.44 -5.56
C THR A 307 -1.78 28.12 -6.08
N GLY A 308 -2.99 28.15 -6.69
CA GLY A 308 -3.68 26.97 -7.22
C GLY A 308 -4.23 26.00 -6.18
N HIS A 309 -4.09 26.33 -4.89
CA HIS A 309 -4.58 25.44 -3.81
C HIS A 309 -6.11 25.45 -3.74
N TRP A 310 -6.75 26.57 -4.07
CA TRP A 310 -8.20 26.67 -4.04
C TRP A 310 -8.86 25.69 -4.99
N ASP A 311 -8.35 25.55 -6.21
CA ASP A 311 -8.94 24.67 -7.22
C ASP A 311 -8.72 23.17 -6.93
N ASN A 312 -7.61 22.84 -6.26
CA ASN A 312 -7.22 21.46 -6.03
C ASN A 312 -7.56 20.92 -4.63
N TYR A 313 -7.74 21.81 -3.63
CA TYR A 313 -7.88 21.43 -2.22
C TYR A 313 -9.06 22.08 -1.49
N LYS A 314 -9.98 22.75 -2.19
CA LYS A 314 -11.10 23.47 -1.58
C LYS A 314 -11.90 22.61 -0.59
N ASP A 315 -12.21 21.37 -0.96
CA ASP A 315 -13.01 20.46 -0.13
C ASP A 315 -12.29 20.05 1.17
N ALA A 316 -10.95 20.13 1.16
CA ALA A 316 -10.12 19.85 2.33
C ALA A 316 -9.78 21.09 3.16
N MET A 317 -10.33 22.28 2.84
CA MET A 317 -10.08 23.51 3.58
C MET A 317 -11.23 23.86 4.52
N PHE A 318 -10.88 24.38 5.69
CA PHE A 318 -11.84 25.09 6.54
C PHE A 318 -11.91 26.56 6.12
N THR A 319 -13.09 27.03 5.72
CA THR A 319 -13.31 28.41 5.29
C THR A 319 -14.24 29.14 6.28
N THR A 320 -14.09 30.44 6.35
CA THR A 320 -14.95 31.35 7.10
C THR A 320 -15.10 32.67 6.35
N SER A 321 -16.12 33.43 6.67
CA SER A 321 -16.36 34.74 6.08
C SER A 321 -16.49 35.81 7.14
N SER A 322 -15.87 36.97 6.90
CA SER A 322 -15.98 38.17 7.73
C SER A 322 -15.82 39.42 6.85
N GLU A 323 -16.56 40.48 7.15
CA GLU A 323 -16.44 41.77 6.43
C GLU A 323 -16.54 41.67 4.90
N ASN A 324 -17.44 40.80 4.40
CA ASN A 324 -17.60 40.48 2.98
C ASN A 324 -16.36 39.87 2.29
N ARG A 325 -15.47 39.26 3.06
CA ARG A 325 -14.32 38.50 2.58
C ARG A 325 -14.41 37.05 2.99
N GLU A 326 -13.88 36.16 2.14
CA GLU A 326 -13.74 34.74 2.44
C GLU A 326 -12.28 34.47 2.85
N TYR A 327 -12.12 33.80 3.98
CA TYR A 327 -10.84 33.43 4.54
C TYR A 327 -10.72 31.91 4.62
N CYS A 328 -9.49 31.42 4.56
CA CYS A 328 -9.16 30.03 4.76
C CYS A 328 -8.24 29.89 5.96
N ILE A 329 -8.55 28.92 6.83
CA ILE A 329 -7.61 28.43 7.84
C ILE A 329 -6.54 27.63 7.10
N LYS A 330 -5.27 27.97 7.27
CA LYS A 330 -4.18 27.39 6.46
C LYS A 330 -4.12 25.87 6.53
N PRO A 331 -4.21 25.16 5.40
CA PRO A 331 -3.97 23.72 5.33
C PRO A 331 -2.48 23.38 5.18
N MET A 332 -1.64 24.38 4.87
CA MET A 332 -0.18 24.28 4.70
C MET A 332 0.50 25.64 4.84
N ASN A 333 1.81 25.65 5.02
CA ASN A 333 2.58 26.87 5.30
C ASN A 333 3.20 27.50 4.05
N CYS A 334 3.30 26.78 2.93
CA CYS A 334 4.00 27.19 1.72
C CYS A 334 3.65 28.59 1.25
N PRO A 335 2.39 29.01 1.08
CA PRO A 335 2.05 30.35 0.63
C PRO A 335 2.53 31.45 1.59
N GLY A 336 2.50 31.19 2.90
CA GLY A 336 2.98 32.12 3.92
C GLY A 336 4.48 32.36 3.84
N HIS A 337 5.28 31.30 3.70
CA HIS A 337 6.74 31.41 3.56
C HIS A 337 7.13 32.14 2.28
N VAL A 338 6.42 31.91 1.16
CA VAL A 338 6.63 32.67 -0.08
C VAL A 338 6.35 34.18 0.13
N GLN A 339 5.30 34.55 0.90
CA GLN A 339 5.01 35.95 1.21
C GLN A 339 6.13 36.58 2.05
N ILE A 340 6.71 35.83 3.02
CA ILE A 340 7.86 36.29 3.81
C ILE A 340 9.07 36.47 2.91
N PHE A 341 9.33 35.48 2.03
CA PHE A 341 10.44 35.58 1.06
C PHE A 341 10.32 36.80 0.14
N ASN A 342 9.10 37.12 -0.30
CA ASN A 342 8.84 38.26 -1.20
C ASN A 342 8.96 39.64 -0.54
N GLN A 343 9.17 39.71 0.78
CA GLN A 343 9.39 40.99 1.45
C GLN A 343 10.83 41.46 1.28
N GLY A 344 11.00 42.71 0.83
CA GLY A 344 12.30 43.36 0.61
C GLY A 344 13.05 42.82 -0.61
N LEU A 345 14.14 43.51 -0.95
CA LEU A 345 15.03 43.08 -2.03
C LEU A 345 15.94 41.98 -1.55
N LYS A 346 16.03 40.90 -2.34
CA LYS A 346 16.93 39.78 -2.12
C LYS A 346 17.88 39.61 -3.30
N SER A 347 19.09 39.21 -3.02
CA SER A 347 20.13 38.91 -4.01
C SER A 347 20.33 37.38 -4.08
N TYR A 348 20.82 36.88 -5.20
CA TYR A 348 21.29 35.49 -5.31
C TYR A 348 22.36 35.14 -4.27
N ARG A 349 23.06 36.14 -3.70
CA ARG A 349 24.07 35.97 -2.65
C ARG A 349 23.45 35.66 -1.26
N ASP A 350 22.16 35.94 -1.11
CA ASP A 350 21.40 35.62 0.11
C ASP A 350 20.93 34.17 0.15
N LEU A 351 21.11 33.46 -0.97
CA LEU A 351 20.71 32.04 -1.12
C LEU A 351 21.88 31.08 -0.79
N PRO A 352 21.61 29.90 -0.23
CA PRO A 352 20.29 29.38 0.10
C PRO A 352 19.69 30.03 1.35
N LEU A 353 18.39 30.28 1.33
CA LEU A 353 17.64 30.80 2.46
C LEU A 353 16.70 29.70 2.97
N ARG A 354 16.94 29.22 4.20
CA ARG A 354 16.18 28.14 4.82
C ARG A 354 15.24 28.71 5.88
N MET A 355 13.93 28.63 5.65
CA MET A 355 12.90 29.07 6.59
C MET A 355 12.17 27.87 7.17
N ALA A 356 11.96 27.84 8.48
CA ALA A 356 11.18 26.81 9.16
C ALA A 356 10.10 27.43 10.05
N GLU A 357 8.99 26.73 10.22
CA GLU A 357 7.87 27.15 11.06
C GLU A 357 7.26 25.97 11.80
N PHE A 358 7.00 26.11 13.09
CA PHE A 358 6.02 25.27 13.78
C PHE A 358 4.63 25.79 13.42
N GLY A 359 4.12 25.31 12.29
CA GLY A 359 2.90 25.79 11.66
C GLY A 359 1.68 24.97 12.05
N SER A 360 0.73 25.60 12.75
CA SER A 360 -0.57 24.97 13.01
C SER A 360 -1.41 24.98 11.73
N CYS A 361 -1.67 23.81 11.19
CA CYS A 361 -2.44 23.58 9.96
C CYS A 361 -3.72 22.83 10.24
N HIS A 362 -4.76 23.07 9.41
CA HIS A 362 -6.03 22.38 9.54
C HIS A 362 -6.48 21.88 8.16
N ARG A 363 -6.92 20.61 8.12
CA ARG A 363 -7.47 19.97 6.93
C ARG A 363 -8.79 19.32 7.24
N ASN A 364 -9.80 19.59 6.44
CA ASN A 364 -11.15 19.01 6.62
C ASN A 364 -11.15 17.54 6.14
N GLU A 365 -10.39 16.69 6.83
CA GLU A 365 -10.35 15.27 6.55
C GLU A 365 -11.72 14.61 6.78
N PRO A 366 -12.16 13.67 5.90
CA PRO A 366 -13.39 12.93 6.12
C PRO A 366 -13.38 12.18 7.46
N SER A 367 -14.51 12.17 8.17
CA SER A 367 -14.60 11.55 9.51
C SER A 367 -14.18 10.08 9.54
N GLY A 368 -14.48 9.30 8.49
CA GLY A 368 -14.09 7.89 8.37
C GLY A 368 -12.61 7.65 8.15
N SER A 369 -11.83 8.69 7.84
CA SER A 369 -10.38 8.59 7.65
C SER A 369 -9.57 8.94 8.91
N LEU A 370 -10.21 9.49 9.95
CA LEU A 370 -9.52 9.92 11.17
C LEU A 370 -8.97 8.72 11.95
N HIS A 371 -7.71 8.84 12.43
CA HIS A 371 -7.04 7.76 13.12
C HIS A 371 -6.06 8.25 14.20
N GLY A 372 -6.51 8.33 15.44
CA GLY A 372 -5.71 8.78 16.59
C GLY A 372 -4.94 10.06 16.29
N LEU A 373 -3.64 10.11 16.60
CA LEU A 373 -2.74 11.23 16.25
C LEU A 373 -2.18 11.12 14.83
N MET A 374 -2.39 10.00 14.13
CA MET A 374 -1.79 9.73 12.81
C MET A 374 -2.53 10.43 11.67
N ARG A 375 -3.85 10.62 11.80
CA ARG A 375 -4.66 11.36 10.84
C ARG A 375 -5.71 12.18 11.56
N VAL A 376 -5.47 13.46 11.57
CA VAL A 376 -6.21 14.48 12.35
C VAL A 376 -6.65 15.63 11.44
N ARG A 377 -7.54 16.48 11.93
CA ARG A 377 -7.96 17.70 11.23
C ARG A 377 -7.17 18.93 11.66
N GLY A 378 -6.63 18.94 12.88
CA GLY A 378 -5.76 20.00 13.39
C GLY A 378 -4.43 19.43 13.86
N PHE A 379 -3.31 19.95 13.34
CA PHE A 379 -1.96 19.45 13.63
C PHE A 379 -0.92 20.57 13.49
N THR A 380 0.24 20.36 14.09
CA THR A 380 1.41 21.25 13.93
C THR A 380 2.44 20.55 13.08
N GLN A 381 2.97 21.27 12.07
CA GLN A 381 4.08 20.82 11.25
C GLN A 381 5.35 21.59 11.64
N ASP A 382 6.45 20.87 11.78
CA ASP A 382 7.82 21.41 11.76
C ASP A 382 8.24 21.55 10.29
N ASP A 383 7.59 22.46 9.59
CA ASP A 383 7.65 22.62 8.14
C ASP A 383 8.76 23.58 7.74
N ALA A 384 9.43 23.31 6.63
CA ALA A 384 10.50 24.15 6.14
C ALA A 384 10.41 24.36 4.62
N HIS A 385 10.84 25.54 4.18
CA HIS A 385 10.98 25.91 2.78
C HIS A 385 12.37 26.45 2.54
N ILE A 386 13.04 25.91 1.52
CA ILE A 386 14.38 26.32 1.12
C ILE A 386 14.28 27.04 -0.21
N PHE A 387 14.75 28.29 -0.22
CA PHE A 387 14.88 29.10 -1.43
C PHE A 387 16.34 29.03 -1.85
N CYS A 388 16.63 28.47 -3.01
CA CYS A 388 17.99 28.24 -3.51
C CYS A 388 18.07 28.42 -5.02
N THR A 389 19.30 28.48 -5.56
CA THR A 389 19.53 28.39 -7.00
C THR A 389 19.47 26.92 -7.44
N GLU A 390 19.34 26.69 -8.75
CA GLU A 390 19.30 25.33 -9.31
C GLU A 390 20.57 24.54 -8.97
N GLU A 391 21.74 25.18 -8.98
CA GLU A 391 23.03 24.55 -8.64
C GLU A 391 23.13 24.14 -7.17
N GLN A 392 22.34 24.75 -6.29
CA GLN A 392 22.32 24.47 -4.85
C GLN A 392 21.36 23.33 -4.47
N ILE A 393 20.44 22.91 -5.37
CA ILE A 393 19.38 21.93 -5.07
C ILE A 393 19.96 20.66 -4.45
N ARG A 394 20.97 20.07 -5.08
CA ARG A 394 21.58 18.81 -4.61
C ARG A 394 22.15 18.92 -3.20
N ASP A 395 22.86 19.98 -2.89
CA ASP A 395 23.47 20.18 -1.58
C ASP A 395 22.42 20.42 -0.50
N GLU A 396 21.36 21.16 -0.82
CA GLU A 396 20.24 21.41 0.08
C GLU A 396 19.43 20.14 0.36
N VAL A 397 19.15 19.33 -0.65
CA VAL A 397 18.46 18.02 -0.48
C VAL A 397 19.31 17.08 0.37
N ASN A 398 20.62 16.99 0.12
CA ASN A 398 21.53 16.21 0.97
C ASN A 398 21.56 16.73 2.42
N GLY A 399 21.46 18.05 2.61
CA GLY A 399 21.33 18.69 3.92
C GLY A 399 20.05 18.25 4.63
N CYS A 400 18.90 18.26 3.94
CA CYS A 400 17.62 17.76 4.47
C CYS A 400 17.69 16.29 4.85
N ILE A 401 18.26 15.44 3.99
CA ILE A 401 18.38 14.01 4.25
C ILE A 401 19.22 13.76 5.52
N ARG A 402 20.37 14.45 5.66
CA ARG A 402 21.20 14.38 6.86
C ARG A 402 20.43 14.79 8.12
N LEU A 403 19.68 15.90 8.06
CA LEU A 403 18.84 16.36 9.16
C LEU A 403 17.82 15.30 9.57
N VAL A 404 17.13 14.69 8.60
CA VAL A 404 16.14 13.62 8.85
C VAL A 404 16.80 12.42 9.54
N TYR A 405 17.95 11.95 9.03
CA TYR A 405 18.66 10.83 9.63
C TYR A 405 19.15 11.14 11.06
N ASP A 406 19.66 12.34 11.29
CA ASP A 406 20.11 12.79 12.61
C ASP A 406 18.96 12.84 13.63
N MET A 407 17.80 13.39 13.22
CA MET A 407 16.61 13.43 14.05
C MET A 407 16.06 12.03 14.36
N TYR A 408 15.86 11.19 13.35
CA TYR A 408 15.28 9.87 13.55
C TYR A 408 16.20 8.90 14.30
N SER A 409 17.53 9.03 14.14
CA SER A 409 18.49 8.23 14.92
C SER A 409 18.38 8.50 16.41
N THR A 410 18.10 9.74 16.81
CA THR A 410 17.88 10.13 18.22
C THR A 410 16.65 9.41 18.81
N PHE A 411 15.63 9.12 18.00
CA PHE A 411 14.44 8.37 18.40
C PHE A 411 14.59 6.85 18.25
N GLY A 412 15.76 6.34 17.85
CA GLY A 412 16.04 4.92 17.74
C GLY A 412 15.46 4.25 16.50
N PHE A 413 15.16 5.00 15.43
CA PHE A 413 14.78 4.42 14.16
C PHE A 413 16.01 3.92 13.40
N GLU A 414 16.17 2.60 13.31
CA GLU A 414 17.31 1.97 12.64
C GLU A 414 17.14 1.90 11.11
N LYS A 415 15.91 1.85 10.64
CA LYS A 415 15.60 1.72 9.20
C LYS A 415 14.72 2.86 8.73
N ILE A 416 15.29 3.70 7.87
CA ILE A 416 14.61 4.82 7.22
C ILE A 416 14.52 4.49 5.72
N VAL A 417 13.32 4.60 5.14
CA VAL A 417 13.08 4.41 3.72
C VAL A 417 12.85 5.76 3.08
N VAL A 418 13.76 6.17 2.21
CA VAL A 418 13.65 7.39 1.41
C VAL A 418 13.11 7.02 0.03
N LYS A 419 12.09 7.72 -0.44
CA LYS A 419 11.49 7.53 -1.76
C LYS A 419 11.43 8.85 -2.50
N LEU A 420 11.81 8.84 -3.77
CA LEU A 420 11.61 9.97 -4.68
C LEU A 420 10.16 10.01 -5.16
N SER A 421 9.50 11.16 -5.01
CA SER A 421 8.21 11.42 -5.66
C SER A 421 8.45 11.97 -7.05
N THR A 422 7.94 11.29 -8.07
CA THR A 422 8.02 11.72 -9.46
C THR A 422 6.84 12.61 -9.84
N ARG A 423 6.96 13.32 -10.97
CA ARG A 423 5.94 14.25 -11.47
C ARG A 423 4.58 13.58 -11.70
N PRO A 424 3.47 14.23 -11.33
CA PRO A 424 2.13 13.78 -11.69
C PRO A 424 1.78 14.14 -13.15
N GLU A 425 0.73 13.52 -13.71
CA GLU A 425 0.24 13.86 -15.05
C GLU A 425 -0.15 15.34 -15.17
N LYS A 426 -0.94 15.85 -14.20
CA LYS A 426 -1.27 17.28 -14.09
C LYS A 426 -0.21 18.00 -13.25
N ARG A 427 0.60 18.84 -13.90
CA ARG A 427 1.69 19.55 -13.27
C ARG A 427 1.87 20.95 -13.85
N ILE A 428 2.57 21.82 -13.15
CA ILE A 428 3.01 23.15 -13.60
C ILE A 428 4.51 23.04 -13.88
N GLY A 429 4.99 23.76 -14.90
CA GLY A 429 6.37 23.73 -15.35
C GLY A 429 6.59 22.89 -16.61
N SER A 430 7.73 23.11 -17.28
CA SER A 430 8.10 22.34 -18.48
C SER A 430 8.64 20.96 -18.13
N ASP A 431 8.64 20.05 -19.11
CA ASP A 431 9.17 18.70 -18.93
C ASP A 431 10.69 18.73 -18.63
N GLU A 432 11.42 19.65 -19.24
CA GLU A 432 12.87 19.82 -18.99
C GLU A 432 13.17 20.24 -17.55
N MET A 433 12.33 21.10 -16.95
CA MET A 433 12.47 21.48 -15.53
C MET A 433 12.23 20.28 -14.62
N TRP A 434 11.21 19.45 -14.93
CA TRP A 434 10.91 18.26 -14.17
C TRP A 434 11.99 17.19 -14.34
N ASP A 435 12.48 16.95 -15.57
CA ASP A 435 13.56 16.00 -15.84
C ASP A 435 14.81 16.33 -15.04
N ARG A 436 15.18 17.61 -14.99
CA ARG A 436 16.32 18.09 -14.22
C ARG A 436 16.11 17.93 -12.72
N ALA A 437 14.95 18.36 -12.21
CA ALA A 437 14.64 18.25 -10.78
C ALA A 437 14.64 16.78 -10.30
N GLU A 438 14.01 15.87 -11.05
CA GLU A 438 14.01 14.46 -10.73
C GLU A 438 15.41 13.84 -10.78
N ALA A 439 16.23 14.23 -11.77
CA ALA A 439 17.62 13.76 -11.87
C ALA A 439 18.48 14.26 -10.70
N ASP A 440 18.32 15.52 -10.27
CA ASP A 440 19.05 16.09 -9.14
C ASP A 440 18.62 15.48 -7.79
N LEU A 441 17.37 15.04 -7.69
CA LEU A 441 16.83 14.38 -6.48
C LEU A 441 17.15 12.89 -6.41
N ALA A 442 17.44 12.22 -7.54
CA ALA A 442 17.70 10.79 -7.62
C ALA A 442 19.14 10.39 -7.21
N VAL A 443 20.02 11.34 -6.95
CA VAL A 443 21.43 11.15 -6.56
C VAL A 443 21.57 11.14 -5.05
#